data_ccfe5aa319707cae0d3a24611b9bd664
#
_entry.id   ccfe5aa319707cae0d3a24611b9bd664
#
_cell.length_a   1.000
_cell.length_b   1.000
_cell.length_c   1.000
_cell.angle_alpha   90.00
_cell.angle_beta   90.00
_cell.angle_gamma   90.00
#
_symmetry.space_group_name_H-M   'P 1'
#
loop_
_entity.id
_entity.type
_entity.pdbx_description
1 polymer ?
#
loop_
_entity_poly.entity_id
_entity_poly.type
_entity_poly.pdbx_seq_one_letter_code
_entity_poly.pdbx_strand_id
1 'polypeptide(L)'
;TSMLTLTTAPLQLTDGLESLLRPLKAIRFPVHEMAMMMSIALRFIPTLAEEADRIRKAQAARGADFDTGGLFKRAASLIPLLVPLFVGAFRRAEELATAMEARCYHGGEGRTKLTVMHMGGRDYISLLIMVAAYLLATVGGF
;
A
#
# COMPACT_ATOMS: atom_id res chain seq x y z
N THR A 1 -17.63 -3.40 1.24
CA THR A 1 -16.15 -3.28 1.48
C THR A 1 -15.49 -4.63 1.65
N SER A 2 -15.99 -5.56 2.48
CA SER A 2 -15.35 -6.89 2.69
C SER A 2 -15.22 -7.72 1.41
N MET A 3 -16.21 -7.70 0.53
CA MET A 3 -16.17 -8.41 -0.76
C MET A 3 -15.04 -7.87 -1.66
N LEU A 4 -14.84 -6.56 -1.69
CA LEU A 4 -13.80 -5.92 -2.50
C LEU A 4 -12.40 -6.32 -2.01
N THR A 5 -12.20 -6.38 -0.69
CA THR A 5 -10.91 -6.76 -0.09
C THR A 5 -10.56 -8.23 -0.31
N LEU A 6 -11.56 -9.11 -0.39
CA LEU A 6 -11.36 -10.55 -0.60
C LEU A 6 -11.19 -10.92 -2.08
N THR A 7 -11.77 -10.13 -2.98
CA THR A 7 -11.83 -10.49 -4.42
C THR A 7 -10.75 -9.79 -5.24
N THR A 8 -10.26 -8.62 -4.79
CA THR A 8 -9.34 -7.79 -5.56
C THR A 8 -7.93 -7.87 -4.97
N ALA A 9 -6.94 -8.25 -5.79
CA ALA A 9 -5.54 -8.21 -5.37
C ALA A 9 -5.14 -6.77 -5.03
N PRO A 10 -4.32 -6.54 -3.98
CA PRO A 10 -3.91 -5.18 -3.57
C PRO A 10 -3.30 -4.35 -4.70
N LEU A 11 -2.61 -5.00 -5.64
CA LEU A 11 -2.04 -4.36 -6.83
C LEU A 11 -3.11 -3.83 -7.80
N GLN A 12 -4.24 -4.53 -7.95
CA GLN A 12 -5.35 -4.08 -8.80
C GLN A 12 -6.06 -2.86 -8.21
N LEU A 13 -6.10 -2.76 -6.89
CA LEU A 13 -6.60 -1.56 -6.19
C LEU A 13 -5.74 -0.32 -6.48
N THR A 14 -4.40 -0.47 -6.50
CA THR A 14 -3.50 0.64 -6.84
C THR A 14 -3.64 1.08 -8.29
N ASP A 15 -3.81 0.15 -9.22
CA ASP A 15 -4.05 0.48 -10.62
C ASP A 15 -5.40 1.18 -10.84
N GLY A 16 -6.45 0.75 -10.10
CA GLY A 16 -7.75 1.42 -10.07
C GLY A 16 -7.64 2.85 -9.54
N LEU A 17 -6.90 3.03 -8.44
CA LEU A 17 -6.65 4.34 -7.83
C LEU A 17 -5.84 5.25 -8.76
N GLU A 18 -4.83 4.72 -9.44
CA GLU A 18 -4.08 5.45 -10.49
C GLU A 18 -5.02 5.93 -11.60
N SER A 19 -5.95 5.10 -12.04
CA SER A 19 -6.94 5.47 -13.06
C SER A 19 -7.86 6.57 -12.61
N LEU A 20 -8.31 6.56 -11.35
CA LEU A 20 -9.14 7.62 -10.75
C LEU A 20 -8.37 8.93 -10.55
N LEU A 21 -7.06 8.85 -10.27
CA LEU A 21 -6.21 10.02 -10.09
C LEU A 21 -5.67 10.58 -11.42
N ARG A 22 -5.93 9.90 -12.54
CA ARG A 22 -5.49 10.31 -13.86
C ARG A 22 -5.90 11.75 -14.26
N PRO A 23 -7.11 12.26 -13.93
CA PRO A 23 -7.46 13.66 -14.20
C PRO A 23 -6.59 14.65 -13.41
N LEU A 24 -6.03 14.28 -12.24
CA LEU A 24 -5.09 15.12 -11.49
C LEU A 24 -3.74 15.32 -12.21
N LYS A 25 -3.43 14.52 -13.23
CA LYS A 25 -2.25 14.74 -14.09
C LYS A 25 -2.28 16.11 -14.77
N ALA A 26 -3.48 16.71 -14.95
CA ALA A 26 -3.64 18.07 -15.46
C ALA A 26 -3.03 19.14 -14.54
N ILE A 27 -2.84 18.85 -13.25
CA ILE A 27 -2.27 19.76 -12.25
C ILE A 27 -0.75 19.47 -12.06
N ARG A 28 -0.07 18.82 -13.01
CA ARG A 28 1.34 18.40 -12.95
C ARG A 28 1.66 17.46 -11.76
N PHE A 29 0.70 16.73 -11.27
CA PHE A 29 0.90 15.79 -10.16
C PHE A 29 1.51 14.49 -10.69
N PRO A 30 2.59 13.95 -10.09
CA PRO A 30 3.28 12.75 -10.55
C PRO A 30 2.50 11.48 -10.18
N VAL A 31 1.32 11.29 -10.81
CA VAL A 31 0.37 10.21 -10.48
C VAL A 31 1.01 8.82 -10.67
N HIS A 32 1.85 8.67 -11.69
CA HIS A 32 2.49 7.39 -11.98
C HIS A 32 3.51 7.01 -10.92
N GLU A 33 4.34 7.96 -10.48
CA GLU A 33 5.34 7.76 -9.44
C GLU A 33 4.66 7.45 -8.10
N MET A 34 3.56 8.11 -7.80
CA MET A 34 2.76 7.82 -6.60
C MET A 34 2.15 6.42 -6.63
N ALA A 35 1.54 6.03 -7.76
CA ALA A 35 0.97 4.69 -7.90
C ALA A 35 2.05 3.61 -7.74
N MET A 36 3.25 3.85 -8.28
CA MET A 36 4.39 2.96 -8.11
C MET A 36 4.85 2.90 -6.66
N MET A 37 4.99 4.05 -5.97
CA MET A 37 5.34 4.08 -4.54
C MET A 37 4.31 3.33 -3.70
N MET A 38 3.01 3.51 -3.95
CA MET A 38 1.94 2.78 -3.26
C MET A 38 2.03 1.27 -3.51
N SER A 39 2.28 0.87 -4.75
CA SER A 39 2.43 -0.55 -5.11
C SER A 39 3.61 -1.20 -4.39
N ILE A 40 4.75 -0.50 -4.33
CA ILE A 40 5.95 -0.94 -3.59
C ILE A 40 5.64 -1.01 -2.09
N ALA A 41 4.99 0.03 -1.53
CA ALA A 41 4.65 0.07 -0.11
C ALA A 41 3.74 -1.10 0.28
N LEU A 42 2.66 -1.35 -0.47
CA LEU A 42 1.75 -2.47 -0.23
C LEU A 42 2.45 -3.83 -0.27
N ARG A 43 3.43 -3.98 -1.16
CA ARG A 43 4.23 -5.20 -1.25
C ARG A 43 5.16 -5.37 -0.04
N PHE A 44 5.70 -4.28 0.50
CA PHE A 44 6.64 -4.33 1.61
C PHE A 44 5.96 -4.40 2.99
N ILE A 45 4.70 -3.98 3.12
CA ILE A 45 3.97 -4.04 4.40
C ILE A 45 4.05 -5.43 5.06
N PRO A 46 3.71 -6.56 4.38
CA PRO A 46 3.80 -7.87 5.01
C PRO A 46 5.22 -8.22 5.45
N THR A 47 6.19 -7.92 4.61
CA THR A 47 7.60 -8.22 4.89
C THR A 47 8.14 -7.41 6.07
N LEU A 48 7.77 -6.13 6.17
CA LEU A 48 8.15 -5.27 7.31
C LEU A 48 7.44 -5.71 8.60
N ALA A 49 6.20 -6.18 8.51
CA ALA A 49 5.48 -6.73 9.66
C ALA A 49 6.16 -7.98 10.22
N GLU A 50 6.56 -8.93 9.36
CA GLU A 50 7.33 -10.11 9.76
C GLU A 50 8.68 -9.75 10.37
N GLU A 51 9.36 -8.75 9.82
CA GLU A 51 10.65 -8.29 10.34
C GLU A 51 10.49 -7.60 11.69
N ALA A 52 9.46 -6.77 11.87
CA ALA A 52 9.13 -6.17 13.15
C ALA A 52 8.87 -7.23 14.22
N ASP A 53 8.16 -8.30 13.91
CA ASP A 53 7.92 -9.42 14.81
C ASP A 53 9.21 -10.17 15.19
N ARG A 54 10.12 -10.37 14.23
CA ARG A 54 11.43 -10.98 14.49
C ARG A 54 12.29 -10.11 15.41
N ILE A 55 12.36 -8.80 15.13
CA ILE A 55 13.09 -7.85 15.97
C ILE A 55 12.49 -7.79 17.38
N ARG A 56 11.16 -7.74 17.49
CA ARG A 56 10.44 -7.73 18.77
C ARG A 56 10.80 -8.96 19.62
N LYS A 57 10.75 -10.14 19.03
CA LYS A 57 11.13 -11.39 19.70
C LYS A 57 12.59 -11.37 20.14
N ALA A 58 13.50 -10.89 19.29
CA ALA A 58 14.92 -10.79 19.61
C ALA A 58 15.18 -9.78 20.77
N GLN A 59 14.49 -8.66 20.77
CA GLN A 59 14.62 -7.65 21.83
C GLN A 59 13.99 -8.12 23.15
N ALA A 60 12.86 -8.83 23.10
CA ALA A 60 12.26 -9.46 24.28
C ALA A 60 13.20 -10.47 24.91
N ALA A 61 13.90 -11.29 24.10
CA ALA A 61 14.93 -12.22 24.59
C ALA A 61 16.14 -11.52 25.25
N ARG A 62 16.37 -10.25 24.89
CA ARG A 62 17.40 -9.39 25.53
C ARG A 62 16.89 -8.64 26.78
N GLY A 63 15.67 -8.93 27.22
CA GLY A 63 15.06 -8.33 28.41
C GLY A 63 14.35 -6.99 28.13
N ALA A 64 14.09 -6.65 26.87
CA ALA A 64 13.27 -5.48 26.56
C ALA A 64 11.81 -5.73 26.97
N ASP A 65 11.28 -4.85 27.80
CA ASP A 65 9.90 -4.90 28.27
C ASP A 65 9.09 -3.81 27.53
N PHE A 66 8.12 -4.25 26.74
CA PHE A 66 7.29 -3.37 25.91
C PHE A 66 5.95 -3.02 26.56
N ASP A 67 5.58 -3.73 27.64
CA ASP A 67 4.23 -3.69 28.19
C ASP A 67 4.14 -2.95 29.53
N THR A 68 5.26 -2.80 30.26
CA THR A 68 5.26 -2.20 31.60
C THR A 68 5.76 -0.75 31.60
N GLY A 69 5.06 0.13 32.32
CA GLY A 69 5.47 1.51 32.58
C GLY A 69 4.56 2.58 32.01
N GLY A 70 4.84 3.84 32.34
CA GLY A 70 4.12 5.00 31.83
C GLY A 70 4.36 5.24 30.34
N LEU A 71 3.56 6.11 29.71
CA LEU A 71 3.58 6.40 28.26
C LEU A 71 4.99 6.74 27.72
N PHE A 72 5.76 7.53 28.44
CA PHE A 72 7.13 7.89 28.06
C PHE A 72 8.08 6.67 28.09
N LYS A 73 7.95 5.79 29.09
CA LYS A 73 8.77 4.58 29.19
C LYS A 73 8.45 3.59 28.07
N ARG A 74 7.17 3.45 27.73
CA ARG A 74 6.72 2.64 26.58
C ARG A 74 7.21 3.20 25.25
N ALA A 75 7.19 4.52 25.05
CA ALA A 75 7.74 5.13 23.86
C ALA A 75 9.26 4.89 23.75
N ALA A 76 10.00 5.00 24.85
CA ALA A 76 11.44 4.74 24.88
C ALA A 76 11.77 3.25 24.61
N SER A 77 10.95 2.31 25.06
CA SER A 77 11.15 0.88 24.80
C SER A 77 10.92 0.48 23.35
N LEU A 78 10.24 1.31 22.55
CA LEU A 78 10.08 1.08 21.10
C LEU A 78 11.32 1.47 20.28
N ILE A 79 12.21 2.31 20.80
CA ILE A 79 13.42 2.75 20.09
C ILE A 79 14.29 1.57 19.62
N PRO A 80 14.61 0.57 20.49
CA PRO A 80 15.37 -0.60 20.08
C PRO A 80 14.72 -1.46 18.99
N LEU A 81 13.42 -1.30 18.78
CA LEU A 81 12.67 -1.95 17.70
C LEU A 81 12.68 -1.09 16.43
N LEU A 82 12.50 0.22 16.57
CA LEU A 82 12.39 1.13 15.44
C LEU A 82 13.71 1.29 14.70
N VAL A 83 14.84 1.43 15.43
CA VAL A 83 16.15 1.67 14.80
C VAL A 83 16.55 0.54 13.85
N PRO A 84 16.54 -0.74 14.23
CA PRO A 84 16.86 -1.83 13.31
C PRO A 84 15.87 -1.92 12.14
N LEU A 85 14.58 -1.66 12.39
CA LEU A 85 13.55 -1.68 11.36
C LEU A 85 13.80 -0.60 10.30
N PHE A 86 14.13 0.63 10.71
CA PHE A 86 14.48 1.71 9.81
C PHE A 86 15.74 1.40 8.98
N VAL A 87 16.79 0.91 9.62
CA VAL A 87 18.03 0.53 8.92
C VAL A 87 17.73 -0.57 7.88
N GLY A 88 16.92 -1.57 8.22
CA GLY A 88 16.48 -2.61 7.30
C GLY A 88 15.66 -2.06 6.14
N ALA A 89 14.74 -1.13 6.41
CA ALA A 89 13.91 -0.48 5.39
C ALA A 89 14.76 0.35 4.41
N PHE A 90 15.71 1.15 4.91
CA PHE A 90 16.61 1.93 4.05
C PHE A 90 17.50 1.05 3.18
N ARG A 91 18.07 -0.02 3.73
CA ARG A 91 18.86 -0.98 2.94
C ARG A 91 18.05 -1.58 1.79
N ARG A 92 16.82 -1.97 2.05
CA ARG A 92 15.91 -2.48 0.99
C ARG A 92 15.56 -1.42 -0.03
N ALA A 93 15.39 -0.17 0.39
CA ALA A 93 15.14 0.93 -0.53
C ALA A 93 16.33 1.16 -1.48
N GLU A 94 17.56 1.11 -0.96
CA GLU A 94 18.79 1.21 -1.76
C GLU A 94 18.93 0.03 -2.73
N GLU A 95 18.71 -1.20 -2.27
CA GLU A 95 18.73 -2.41 -3.11
C GLU A 95 17.69 -2.32 -4.23
N LEU A 96 16.48 -1.86 -3.91
CA LEU A 96 15.41 -1.68 -4.89
C LEU A 96 15.77 -0.58 -5.89
N ALA A 97 16.28 0.57 -5.44
CA ALA A 97 16.70 1.67 -6.30
C ALA A 97 17.78 1.20 -7.28
N THR A 98 18.82 0.52 -6.80
CA THR A 98 19.89 -0.04 -7.63
C THR A 98 19.35 -1.05 -8.64
N ALA A 99 18.41 -1.92 -8.22
CA ALA A 99 17.78 -2.88 -9.13
C ALA A 99 16.91 -2.21 -10.20
N MET A 100 16.27 -1.08 -9.87
CA MET A 100 15.48 -0.30 -10.83
C MET A 100 16.38 0.42 -11.83
N GLU A 101 17.47 1.03 -11.36
CA GLU A 101 18.47 1.65 -12.22
C GLU A 101 19.11 0.64 -13.19
N ALA A 102 19.47 -0.55 -12.70
CA ALA A 102 19.99 -1.64 -13.54
C ALA A 102 18.99 -2.10 -14.63
N ARG A 103 17.70 -1.88 -14.43
CA ARG A 103 16.63 -2.14 -15.40
C ARG A 103 16.28 -0.91 -16.25
N CYS A 104 17.14 0.11 -16.25
CA CYS A 104 16.96 1.36 -17.00
C CYS A 104 15.67 2.09 -16.65
N TYR A 105 15.30 2.13 -15.37
CA TYR A 105 14.16 2.91 -14.93
C TYR A 105 14.53 4.40 -14.89
N HIS A 106 13.85 5.23 -15.71
CA HIS A 106 14.08 6.68 -15.83
C HIS A 106 12.80 7.50 -15.56
N GLY A 107 11.92 7.01 -14.70
CA GLY A 107 10.66 7.68 -14.38
C GLY A 107 9.47 7.15 -15.18
N GLY A 108 8.37 7.92 -15.16
CA GLY A 108 7.07 7.50 -15.74
C GLY A 108 6.86 7.90 -17.20
N GLU A 109 7.70 8.77 -17.78
CA GLU A 109 7.54 9.24 -19.14
C GLU A 109 7.91 8.16 -20.17
N GLY A 110 7.07 7.97 -21.18
CA GLY A 110 7.30 7.02 -22.27
C GLY A 110 7.08 5.54 -21.93
N ARG A 111 6.56 5.19 -20.74
CA ARG A 111 6.29 3.79 -20.37
C ARG A 111 4.95 3.30 -20.88
N THR A 112 4.95 2.05 -21.37
CA THR A 112 3.75 1.30 -21.70
C THR A 112 3.37 0.39 -20.51
N LYS A 113 2.07 0.19 -20.27
CA LYS A 113 1.57 -0.78 -19.29
C LYS A 113 1.47 -2.16 -19.92
N LEU A 114 2.01 -3.18 -19.25
CA LEU A 114 1.87 -4.57 -19.67
C LEU A 114 0.40 -5.03 -19.60
N THR A 115 -0.28 -4.64 -18.54
CA THR A 115 -1.70 -4.94 -18.34
C THR A 115 -2.48 -3.63 -18.34
N VAL A 116 -3.32 -3.44 -19.34
CA VAL A 116 -4.20 -2.27 -19.43
C VAL A 116 -5.58 -2.70 -18.95
N MET A 117 -6.06 -2.08 -17.88
CA MET A 117 -7.44 -2.30 -17.43
C MET A 117 -8.39 -1.57 -18.36
N HIS A 118 -9.35 -2.30 -18.94
CA HIS A 118 -10.45 -1.78 -19.71
C HIS A 118 -11.76 -1.99 -18.95
N MET A 119 -12.56 -0.95 -18.85
CA MET A 119 -13.92 -1.09 -18.35
C MET A 119 -14.73 -1.89 -19.37
N GLY A 120 -15.15 -3.09 -19.00
CA GLY A 120 -16.02 -3.95 -19.79
C GLY A 120 -17.50 -3.64 -19.54
N GLY A 121 -18.39 -4.09 -20.44
CA GLY A 121 -19.85 -3.95 -20.24
C GLY A 121 -20.36 -4.57 -18.92
N ARG A 122 -19.66 -5.59 -18.43
CA ARG A 122 -19.96 -6.26 -17.15
C ARG A 122 -19.73 -5.31 -15.95
N ASP A 123 -18.74 -4.41 -16.03
CA ASP A 123 -18.42 -3.47 -14.97
C ASP A 123 -19.49 -2.37 -14.86
N TYR A 124 -20.04 -1.93 -16.00
CA TYR A 124 -21.18 -0.99 -16.04
C TYR A 124 -22.43 -1.61 -15.45
N ILE A 125 -22.71 -2.89 -15.75
CA ILE A 125 -23.85 -3.60 -15.19
C ILE A 125 -23.71 -3.74 -13.67
N SER A 126 -22.54 -4.15 -13.17
CA SER A 126 -22.30 -4.30 -11.74
C SER A 126 -22.42 -2.95 -11.00
N LEU A 127 -21.92 -1.87 -11.61
CA LEU A 127 -22.02 -0.52 -11.06
C LEU A 127 -23.49 -0.05 -11.01
N LEU A 128 -24.26 -0.32 -12.05
CA LEU A 128 -25.68 0.02 -12.11
C LEU A 128 -26.49 -0.75 -11.05
N ILE A 129 -26.22 -2.04 -10.88
CA ILE A 129 -26.84 -2.87 -9.85
C ILE A 129 -26.50 -2.35 -8.45
N MET A 130 -25.24 -1.98 -8.21
CA MET A 130 -24.80 -1.44 -6.91
C MET A 130 -25.48 -0.09 -6.59
N VAL A 131 -25.57 0.81 -7.58
CA VAL A 131 -26.23 2.10 -7.42
C VAL A 131 -27.74 1.91 -7.21
N ALA A 132 -28.40 1.01 -7.95
CA ALA A 132 -29.79 0.68 -7.79
C ALA A 132 -30.07 0.11 -6.39
N ALA A 133 -29.24 -0.83 -5.92
CA ALA A 133 -29.36 -1.40 -4.57
C ALA A 133 -29.16 -0.34 -3.48
N TYR A 134 -28.21 0.58 -3.66
CA TYR A 134 -28.00 1.69 -2.74
C TYR A 134 -29.22 2.62 -2.69
N LEU A 135 -29.76 2.99 -3.84
CA LEU A 135 -30.97 3.84 -3.93
C LEU A 135 -32.18 3.16 -3.30
N LEU A 136 -32.38 1.87 -3.54
CA LEU A 136 -33.46 1.09 -2.91
C LEU A 136 -33.30 1.02 -1.38
N ALA A 137 -32.06 0.85 -0.90
CA ALA A 137 -31.79 0.85 0.54
C ALA A 137 -32.02 2.23 1.20
N THR A 138 -31.74 3.33 0.49
CA THR A 138 -31.96 4.68 1.01
C THR A 138 -33.41 5.13 0.92
N VAL A 139 -34.13 4.72 -0.12
CA VAL A 139 -35.56 5.09 -0.32
C VAL A 139 -36.49 4.11 0.40
N GLY A 140 -36.11 2.81 0.50
CA GLY A 140 -36.90 1.78 1.21
C GLY A 140 -36.59 1.66 2.70
N GLY A 141 -35.68 2.46 3.23
CA GLY A 141 -35.25 2.47 4.64
C GLY A 141 -36.10 3.39 5.54
N PHE A 142 -37.39 3.49 5.26
CA PHE A 142 -38.42 4.06 6.17
C PHE A 142 -39.38 2.97 6.54
#